data_6ec72140899dbe6fdb01fab420c411b7
#
_entry.id   6ec72140899dbe6fdb01fab420c411b7
#
_cell.length_a   1.000
_cell.length_b   1.000
_cell.length_c   1.000
_cell.angle_alpha   90.00
_cell.angle_beta   90.00
_cell.angle_gamma   90.00
#
_symmetry.space_group_name_H-M   'P 1'
#
loop_
_entity.id
_entity.type
_entity.pdbx_description
1 polymer ?
#
loop_
_entity_poly.entity_id
_entity_poly.type
_entity_poly.pdbx_seq_one_letter_code
_entity_poly.pdbx_strand_id
1 'polypeptide(L)'
;MRKVLGLLLLLSVVSAAWAQERQDTIVVSRDGTGNFRTLQEAIESARAFMDYTVTIYVKNGVYKEKVIVPSWVENIDIIGEDRDKTIITYDDHANINKMGTFRTYTVKVEGSDITFKNLTIENNAAQLGQAVALHTEGDRLKFINCRILGNQDTIYTGAKFTRLYFKDCYIDGTTDFIFGPSTALFEDCIIHSKRNSYVTAASTPKEAKYGYVFKHCKLTAEPGVDKVYLGRPWRPYAYTLFIECELGKHIVLAGWHNWGKQSNEETARYMEYKNTGEGANASERVAWSKPVSYTHLRAHETSLHLV
;
A
#
# COMPACT_ATOMS: atom_id res chain seq x y z
N MET A 1 -10.69 -60.21 43.45
CA MET A 1 -9.82 -59.09 43.06
C MET A 1 -9.28 -59.24 41.65
N ARG A 2 -10.14 -59.29 40.61
CA ARG A 2 -9.74 -59.47 39.19
C ARG A 2 -10.62 -58.76 38.20
N LYS A 3 -11.35 -57.69 38.58
CA LYS A 3 -12.27 -56.93 37.67
C LYS A 3 -12.05 -55.41 37.64
N VAL A 4 -10.97 -54.89 38.24
CA VAL A 4 -10.70 -53.44 38.27
C VAL A 4 -9.55 -53.00 37.32
N LEU A 5 -8.81 -53.95 36.74
CA LEU A 5 -7.64 -53.67 35.91
C LEU A 5 -7.98 -53.46 34.41
N GLY A 6 -9.22 -53.72 33.98
CA GLY A 6 -9.64 -53.61 32.58
C GLY A 6 -10.20 -52.25 32.18
N LEU A 7 -10.50 -51.35 33.14
CA LEU A 7 -11.16 -50.06 32.83
C LEU A 7 -10.19 -48.87 32.72
N LEU A 8 -8.94 -49.04 33.15
CA LEU A 8 -7.91 -48.00 33.10
C LEU A 8 -7.11 -47.97 31.78
N LEU A 9 -7.20 -48.99 30.93
CA LEU A 9 -6.51 -49.06 29.65
C LEU A 9 -7.33 -48.50 28.46
N LEU A 10 -8.63 -48.25 28.63
CA LEU A 10 -9.48 -47.68 27.56
C LEU A 10 -9.57 -46.15 27.59
N LEU A 11 -9.10 -45.48 28.64
CA LEU A 11 -9.12 -44.03 28.76
C LEU A 11 -7.84 -43.34 28.26
N SER A 12 -6.80 -44.08 27.91
CA SER A 12 -5.54 -43.52 27.40
C SER A 12 -5.43 -43.43 25.86
N VAL A 13 -6.42 -43.91 25.12
CA VAL A 13 -6.39 -43.92 23.64
C VAL A 13 -7.23 -42.81 23.00
N VAL A 14 -7.99 -42.05 23.77
CA VAL A 14 -8.89 -41.03 23.23
C VAL A 14 -8.29 -39.61 23.23
N SER A 15 -7.13 -39.41 23.85
CA SER A 15 -6.50 -38.08 23.92
C SER A 15 -5.43 -37.80 22.85
N ALA A 16 -5.24 -38.68 21.86
CA ALA A 16 -4.23 -38.51 20.81
C ALA A 16 -4.79 -38.05 19.43
N ALA A 17 -6.03 -37.68 19.37
CA ALA A 17 -6.59 -37.18 18.11
C ALA A 17 -7.09 -35.77 18.33
N TRP A 18 -6.43 -34.82 17.74
CA TRP A 18 -6.80 -33.42 17.44
C TRP A 18 -5.69 -32.41 17.73
N ALA A 19 -4.43 -32.79 17.57
CA ALA A 19 -3.46 -31.80 17.13
C ALA A 19 -3.63 -31.73 15.60
N GLN A 20 -4.56 -30.92 15.13
CA GLN A 20 -4.60 -30.55 13.71
C GLN A 20 -3.25 -29.92 13.42
N GLU A 21 -2.47 -30.57 12.54
CA GLU A 21 -1.14 -30.10 12.16
C GLU A 21 -1.30 -28.66 11.68
N ARG A 22 -0.61 -27.72 12.33
CA ARG A 22 -0.71 -26.29 12.04
C ARG A 22 -0.15 -26.06 10.64
N GLN A 23 -1.01 -25.74 9.69
CA GLN A 23 -0.56 -25.45 8.34
C GLN A 23 -0.08 -23.99 8.30
N ASP A 24 1.23 -23.80 8.51
CA ASP A 24 1.85 -22.46 8.52
C ASP A 24 2.00 -21.86 7.11
N THR A 25 1.82 -22.68 6.07
CA THR A 25 1.90 -22.24 4.65
C THR A 25 0.72 -22.76 3.86
N ILE A 26 0.03 -21.81 3.20
CA ILE A 26 -1.09 -22.08 2.27
C ILE A 26 -0.59 -21.75 0.87
N VAL A 27 -0.78 -22.66 -0.09
CA VAL A 27 -0.38 -22.44 -1.49
C VAL A 27 -1.59 -22.14 -2.34
N VAL A 28 -1.53 -21.01 -3.07
CA VAL A 28 -2.52 -20.62 -4.06
C VAL A 28 -1.96 -20.88 -5.45
N SER A 29 -2.72 -21.63 -6.28
CA SER A 29 -2.33 -21.91 -7.65
C SER A 29 -3.56 -22.08 -8.56
N ARG A 30 -3.61 -21.32 -9.65
CA ARG A 30 -4.75 -21.34 -10.60
C ARG A 30 -4.94 -22.68 -11.27
N ASP A 31 -3.89 -23.44 -11.48
CA ASP A 31 -3.93 -24.78 -12.10
C ASP A 31 -4.48 -25.87 -11.15
N GLY A 32 -4.69 -25.54 -9.89
CA GLY A 32 -5.20 -26.45 -8.86
C GLY A 32 -4.14 -27.33 -8.21
N THR A 33 -2.86 -27.05 -8.41
CA THR A 33 -1.75 -27.75 -7.73
C THR A 33 -1.48 -27.24 -6.32
N GLY A 34 -2.16 -26.16 -5.90
CA GLY A 34 -2.13 -25.59 -4.55
C GLY A 34 -3.31 -26.03 -3.69
N ASN A 35 -3.39 -25.45 -2.48
CA ASN A 35 -4.52 -25.66 -1.57
C ASN A 35 -5.79 -24.96 -2.07
N PHE A 36 -5.63 -23.78 -2.71
CA PHE A 36 -6.71 -22.96 -3.25
C PHE A 36 -6.39 -22.49 -4.68
N ARG A 37 -7.44 -22.12 -5.43
CA ARG A 37 -7.30 -21.58 -6.78
C ARG A 37 -7.33 -20.05 -6.82
N THR A 38 -7.87 -19.41 -5.78
CA THR A 38 -7.97 -17.96 -5.65
C THR A 38 -7.29 -17.48 -4.37
N LEU A 39 -6.82 -16.25 -4.36
CA LEU A 39 -6.25 -15.64 -3.17
C LEU A 39 -7.33 -15.37 -2.12
N GLN A 40 -8.54 -14.99 -2.55
CA GLN A 40 -9.66 -14.73 -1.64
C GLN A 40 -10.02 -15.99 -0.82
N GLU A 41 -10.14 -17.17 -1.45
CA GLU A 41 -10.39 -18.43 -0.74
C GLU A 41 -9.31 -18.75 0.29
N ALA A 42 -8.04 -18.51 -0.04
CA ALA A 42 -6.93 -18.74 0.88
C ALA A 42 -6.99 -17.80 2.10
N ILE A 43 -7.32 -16.52 1.91
CA ILE A 43 -7.51 -15.55 3.00
C ILE A 43 -8.70 -15.95 3.88
N GLU A 44 -9.82 -16.34 3.30
CA GLU A 44 -11.02 -16.77 4.02
C GLU A 44 -10.82 -18.07 4.83
N SER A 45 -9.84 -18.90 4.45
CA SER A 45 -9.46 -20.10 5.21
C SER A 45 -8.65 -19.78 6.46
N ALA A 46 -8.07 -18.59 6.56
CA ALA A 46 -7.31 -18.16 7.73
C ALA A 46 -8.22 -17.95 8.94
N ARG A 47 -7.73 -18.31 10.12
CA ARG A 47 -8.47 -18.07 11.37
C ARG A 47 -8.53 -16.59 11.70
N ALA A 48 -9.60 -16.18 12.37
CA ALA A 48 -9.68 -14.84 12.94
C ALA A 48 -8.72 -14.69 14.14
N PHE A 49 -8.16 -13.48 14.30
CA PHE A 49 -7.35 -13.07 15.46
C PHE A 49 -6.19 -14.00 15.78
N MET A 50 -5.41 -14.35 14.76
CA MET A 50 -4.23 -15.21 14.92
C MET A 50 -3.12 -14.46 15.66
N ASP A 51 -2.52 -15.14 16.66
CA ASP A 51 -1.32 -14.69 17.38
C ASP A 51 -0.01 -15.23 16.77
N TYR A 52 -0.09 -15.78 15.56
CA TYR A 52 1.00 -16.36 14.79
C TYR A 52 0.88 -15.97 13.32
N THR A 53 1.99 -16.01 12.60
CA THR A 53 2.02 -15.68 11.17
C THR A 53 1.68 -16.89 10.32
N VAL A 54 0.77 -16.70 9.35
CA VAL A 54 0.48 -17.64 8.27
C VAL A 54 1.03 -17.09 6.98
N THR A 55 1.74 -17.92 6.21
CA THR A 55 2.22 -17.57 4.88
C THR A 55 1.24 -18.07 3.83
N ILE A 56 0.74 -17.16 2.98
CA ILE A 56 0.01 -17.49 1.76
C ILE A 56 0.97 -17.32 0.58
N TYR A 57 1.44 -18.44 0.03
CA TYR A 57 2.33 -18.46 -1.13
C TYR A 57 1.51 -18.53 -2.42
N VAL A 58 1.64 -17.51 -3.27
CA VAL A 58 0.86 -17.35 -4.50
C VAL A 58 1.74 -17.68 -5.70
N LYS A 59 1.44 -18.76 -6.41
CA LYS A 59 2.18 -19.14 -7.62
C LYS A 59 1.95 -18.18 -8.77
N ASN A 60 2.84 -18.19 -9.75
CA ASN A 60 2.71 -17.40 -10.96
C ASN A 60 1.35 -17.60 -11.64
N GLY A 61 0.74 -16.51 -12.05
CA GLY A 61 -0.56 -16.50 -12.71
C GLY A 61 -1.23 -15.13 -12.65
N VAL A 62 -2.24 -14.94 -13.48
CA VAL A 62 -3.10 -13.76 -13.46
C VAL A 62 -4.37 -14.10 -12.70
N TYR A 63 -4.54 -13.54 -11.53
CA TYR A 63 -5.68 -13.72 -10.64
C TYR A 63 -6.65 -12.56 -10.83
N LYS A 64 -7.65 -12.74 -11.71
CA LYS A 64 -8.68 -11.70 -11.93
C LYS A 64 -9.77 -11.85 -10.87
N GLU A 65 -9.57 -11.19 -9.75
CA GLU A 65 -10.44 -11.23 -8.59
C GLU A 65 -10.35 -9.94 -7.75
N LYS A 66 -11.42 -9.62 -7.03
CA LYS A 66 -11.38 -8.62 -5.97
C LYS A 66 -11.04 -9.31 -4.66
N VAL A 67 -10.01 -8.83 -3.99
CA VAL A 67 -9.50 -9.42 -2.76
C VAL A 67 -9.79 -8.52 -1.57
N ILE A 68 -10.33 -9.09 -0.50
CA ILE A 68 -10.51 -8.41 0.78
C ILE A 68 -9.79 -9.21 1.86
N VAL A 69 -8.85 -8.57 2.56
CA VAL A 69 -8.33 -9.06 3.85
C VAL A 69 -9.17 -8.41 4.94
N PRO A 70 -10.12 -9.13 5.56
CA PRO A 70 -11.05 -8.55 6.51
C PRO A 70 -10.35 -8.18 7.83
N SER A 71 -10.96 -7.29 8.61
CA SER A 71 -10.35 -6.71 9.82
C SER A 71 -10.00 -7.70 10.92
N TRP A 72 -10.61 -8.87 10.93
CA TRP A 72 -10.32 -9.95 11.88
C TRP A 72 -9.23 -10.92 11.42
N VAL A 73 -8.69 -10.74 10.21
CA VAL A 73 -7.55 -11.51 9.68
C VAL A 73 -6.29 -10.68 9.85
N GLU A 74 -5.39 -11.16 10.69
CA GLU A 74 -4.14 -10.50 11.08
C GLU A 74 -2.96 -11.47 10.93
N ASN A 75 -1.74 -10.94 10.93
CA ASN A 75 -0.50 -11.73 10.91
C ASN A 75 -0.41 -12.67 9.69
N ILE A 76 -0.61 -12.11 8.49
CA ILE A 76 -0.47 -12.87 7.24
C ILE A 76 0.64 -12.28 6.37
N ASP A 77 1.50 -13.16 5.85
CA ASP A 77 2.45 -12.85 4.78
C ASP A 77 1.93 -13.43 3.46
N ILE A 78 1.57 -12.55 2.50
CA ILE A 78 1.12 -12.91 1.15
C ILE A 78 2.32 -12.75 0.21
N ILE A 79 2.88 -13.87 -0.26
CA ILE A 79 4.13 -13.89 -1.01
C ILE A 79 3.91 -14.46 -2.40
N GLY A 80 4.11 -13.63 -3.42
CA GLY A 80 4.12 -14.07 -4.83
C GLY A 80 5.41 -14.81 -5.18
N GLU A 81 5.30 -15.78 -6.05
CA GLU A 81 6.43 -16.53 -6.59
C GLU A 81 7.39 -15.63 -7.39
N ASP A 82 6.84 -14.71 -8.20
CA ASP A 82 7.58 -13.74 -9.01
C ASP A 82 6.78 -12.44 -9.12
N ARG A 83 7.43 -11.32 -8.85
CA ARG A 83 6.79 -10.00 -8.83
C ARG A 83 6.04 -9.65 -10.12
N ASP A 84 6.60 -10.00 -11.25
CA ASP A 84 6.08 -9.60 -12.56
C ASP A 84 5.13 -10.66 -13.17
N LYS A 85 5.03 -11.85 -12.55
CA LYS A 85 4.21 -12.97 -13.04
C LYS A 85 3.11 -13.39 -12.08
N THR A 86 3.17 -12.99 -10.80
CA THR A 86 2.07 -13.18 -9.85
C THR A 86 1.24 -11.90 -9.82
N ILE A 87 0.14 -11.85 -10.57
CA ILE A 87 -0.62 -10.64 -10.84
C ILE A 87 -2.04 -10.78 -10.30
N ILE A 88 -2.40 -9.94 -9.32
CA ILE A 88 -3.76 -9.79 -8.82
C ILE A 88 -4.35 -8.57 -9.52
N THR A 89 -5.38 -8.76 -10.34
CA THR A 89 -5.92 -7.69 -11.19
C THR A 89 -7.44 -7.65 -11.18
N TYR A 90 -8.00 -6.45 -11.34
CA TYR A 90 -9.41 -6.21 -11.60
C TYR A 90 -9.60 -4.93 -12.43
N ASP A 91 -10.83 -4.65 -12.88
CA ASP A 91 -11.10 -3.58 -13.85
C ASP A 91 -12.31 -2.68 -13.49
N ASP A 92 -12.65 -2.59 -12.20
CA ASP A 92 -13.68 -1.67 -11.73
C ASP A 92 -13.21 -0.22 -11.77
N HIS A 93 -14.09 0.69 -12.19
CA HIS A 93 -13.89 2.14 -12.12
C HIS A 93 -15.13 2.86 -11.57
N ALA A 94 -14.97 4.06 -11.03
CA ALA A 94 -16.01 4.77 -10.27
C ALA A 94 -17.32 4.99 -11.02
N ASN A 95 -17.28 5.04 -12.36
CA ASN A 95 -18.45 5.30 -13.20
C ASN A 95 -19.29 4.03 -13.51
N ILE A 96 -18.78 2.84 -13.21
CA ILE A 96 -19.59 1.61 -13.35
C ILE A 96 -20.75 1.68 -12.35
N ASN A 97 -21.98 1.76 -12.85
CA ASN A 97 -23.19 1.81 -12.01
C ASN A 97 -23.12 2.84 -10.87
N LYS A 98 -22.36 3.95 -11.07
CA LYS A 98 -22.11 4.99 -10.06
C LYS A 98 -21.57 4.43 -8.75
N MET A 99 -20.73 3.41 -8.80
CA MET A 99 -20.22 2.77 -7.58
C MET A 99 -19.33 3.70 -6.73
N GLY A 100 -18.73 4.72 -7.34
CA GLY A 100 -17.82 5.64 -6.67
C GLY A 100 -16.44 5.04 -6.39
N THR A 101 -15.46 5.87 -6.05
CA THR A 101 -14.02 5.53 -5.94
C THR A 101 -13.75 4.37 -5.00
N PHE A 102 -14.30 4.41 -3.78
CA PHE A 102 -13.89 3.50 -2.70
C PHE A 102 -14.33 2.04 -2.85
N ARG A 103 -15.14 1.74 -3.84
CA ARG A 103 -15.58 0.36 -4.17
C ARG A 103 -14.86 -0.23 -5.37
N THR A 104 -13.96 0.51 -6.01
CA THR A 104 -13.26 0.09 -7.23
C THR A 104 -12.00 -0.75 -6.98
N TYR A 105 -11.61 -0.95 -5.73
CA TYR A 105 -10.36 -1.63 -5.37
C TYR A 105 -10.24 -3.02 -6.00
N THR A 106 -9.01 -3.35 -6.37
CA THR A 106 -8.64 -4.73 -6.65
C THR A 106 -8.33 -5.47 -5.35
N VAL A 107 -7.48 -4.89 -4.49
CA VAL A 107 -7.15 -5.44 -3.17
C VAL A 107 -7.54 -4.43 -2.10
N LYS A 108 -8.34 -4.87 -1.11
CA LYS A 108 -8.65 -4.10 0.09
C LYS A 108 -8.10 -4.80 1.33
N VAL A 109 -7.37 -4.08 2.17
CA VAL A 109 -6.75 -4.62 3.39
C VAL A 109 -7.30 -3.89 4.61
N GLU A 110 -8.18 -4.56 5.35
CA GLU A 110 -8.75 -4.05 6.60
C GLU A 110 -8.04 -4.62 7.84
N GLY A 111 -7.42 -5.80 7.70
CA GLY A 111 -6.61 -6.43 8.74
C GLY A 111 -5.28 -5.73 8.97
N SER A 112 -4.68 -5.96 10.14
CA SER A 112 -3.39 -5.39 10.55
C SER A 112 -2.27 -6.44 10.53
N ASP A 113 -1.00 -5.99 10.56
CA ASP A 113 0.18 -6.88 10.54
C ASP A 113 0.21 -7.78 9.29
N ILE A 114 -0.11 -7.21 8.13
CA ILE A 114 -0.15 -7.92 6.85
C ILE A 114 1.05 -7.50 6.00
N THR A 115 1.74 -8.49 5.42
CA THR A 115 2.81 -8.24 4.44
C THR A 115 2.40 -8.76 3.06
N PHE A 116 2.58 -7.92 2.04
CA PHE A 116 2.56 -8.32 0.63
C PHE A 116 3.99 -8.27 0.08
N LYS A 117 4.42 -9.33 -0.59
CA LYS A 117 5.78 -9.43 -1.12
C LYS A 117 5.82 -10.11 -2.48
N ASN A 118 6.70 -9.60 -3.38
CA ASN A 118 7.02 -10.21 -4.69
C ASN A 118 5.78 -10.45 -5.58
N LEU A 119 4.85 -9.51 -5.67
CA LEU A 119 3.66 -9.64 -6.52
C LEU A 119 3.22 -8.30 -7.10
N THR A 120 2.34 -8.37 -8.09
CA THR A 120 1.71 -7.21 -8.70
C THR A 120 0.25 -7.10 -8.25
N ILE A 121 -0.15 -5.90 -7.82
CA ILE A 121 -1.54 -5.49 -7.58
C ILE A 121 -1.89 -4.48 -8.65
N GLU A 122 -2.91 -4.74 -9.45
CA GLU A 122 -3.27 -3.90 -10.58
C GLU A 122 -4.76 -3.60 -10.62
N ASN A 123 -5.13 -2.35 -10.88
CA ASN A 123 -6.43 -2.05 -11.45
C ASN A 123 -6.23 -1.67 -12.92
N ASN A 124 -6.62 -2.54 -13.84
CA ASN A 124 -6.40 -2.38 -15.27
C ASN A 124 -7.57 -1.71 -16.01
N ALA A 125 -8.50 -1.08 -15.29
CA ALA A 125 -9.56 -0.29 -15.91
C ALA A 125 -8.98 0.78 -16.84
N ALA A 126 -9.64 0.98 -17.97
CA ALA A 126 -9.31 2.12 -18.83
C ALA A 126 -9.48 3.44 -18.05
N GLN A 127 -8.87 4.54 -18.57
CA GLN A 127 -8.94 5.87 -17.92
C GLN A 127 -10.34 6.49 -17.99
N LEU A 128 -11.33 5.83 -17.42
CA LEU A 128 -12.75 6.21 -17.42
C LEU A 128 -13.21 6.85 -16.09
N GLY A 129 -12.31 7.06 -15.17
CA GLY A 129 -12.57 7.62 -13.83
C GLY A 129 -11.60 7.05 -12.80
N GLN A 130 -11.89 7.29 -11.53
CA GLN A 130 -11.10 6.76 -10.41
C GLN A 130 -11.18 5.23 -10.41
N ALA A 131 -10.02 4.58 -10.18
CA ALA A 131 -9.89 3.14 -10.23
C ALA A 131 -8.76 2.67 -9.29
N VAL A 132 -9.14 2.29 -8.07
CA VAL A 132 -8.19 1.94 -7.01
C VAL A 132 -7.64 0.53 -7.23
N ALA A 133 -6.32 0.39 -7.26
CA ALA A 133 -5.68 -0.92 -7.22
C ALA A 133 -5.58 -1.43 -5.77
N LEU A 134 -5.04 -0.60 -4.88
CA LEU A 134 -4.83 -0.95 -3.47
C LEU A 134 -5.58 0.01 -2.55
N HIS A 135 -6.44 -0.52 -1.69
CA HIS A 135 -7.16 0.19 -0.64
C HIS A 135 -6.75 -0.36 0.74
N THR A 136 -6.22 0.46 1.63
CA THR A 136 -5.77 0.03 2.95
C THR A 136 -6.57 0.72 4.07
N GLU A 137 -6.99 -0.06 5.06
CA GLU A 137 -7.65 0.42 6.30
C GLU A 137 -6.91 -0.09 7.56
N GLY A 138 -6.13 -1.17 7.44
CA GLY A 138 -5.37 -1.78 8.53
C GLY A 138 -4.11 -1.00 8.92
N ASP A 139 -3.56 -1.31 10.07
CA ASP A 139 -2.29 -0.76 10.59
C ASP A 139 -1.13 -1.74 10.40
N ARG A 140 0.10 -1.24 10.32
CA ARG A 140 1.35 -1.99 10.16
C ARG A 140 1.35 -2.88 8.92
N LEU A 141 0.90 -2.31 7.79
CA LEU A 141 0.92 -3.01 6.51
C LEU A 141 2.26 -2.79 5.80
N LYS A 142 2.79 -3.86 5.22
CA LYS A 142 4.07 -3.85 4.49
C LYS A 142 3.89 -4.32 3.05
N PHE A 143 4.46 -3.59 2.12
CA PHE A 143 4.53 -3.93 0.70
C PHE A 143 5.99 -3.92 0.28
N ILE A 144 6.55 -5.11 -0.02
CA ILE A 144 7.98 -5.29 -0.27
C ILE A 144 8.19 -5.88 -1.65
N ASN A 145 8.97 -5.20 -2.49
CA ASN A 145 9.23 -5.62 -3.87
C ASN A 145 7.93 -5.93 -4.64
N CYS A 146 6.93 -5.05 -4.50
CA CYS A 146 5.66 -5.17 -5.21
C CYS A 146 5.57 -4.20 -6.39
N ARG A 147 4.72 -4.51 -7.37
CA ARG A 147 4.23 -3.53 -8.34
C ARG A 147 2.80 -3.16 -8.01
N ILE A 148 2.49 -1.87 -7.96
CA ILE A 148 1.13 -1.38 -7.72
C ILE A 148 0.77 -0.46 -8.89
N LEU A 149 -0.09 -0.97 -9.76
CA LEU A 149 -0.35 -0.42 -11.07
C LEU A 149 -1.78 0.08 -11.20
N GLY A 150 -1.94 1.27 -11.75
CA GLY A 150 -3.28 1.83 -11.97
C GLY A 150 -3.25 3.10 -12.81
N ASN A 151 -4.30 3.88 -12.70
CA ASN A 151 -4.45 5.17 -13.37
C ASN A 151 -4.76 6.26 -12.35
N GLN A 152 -5.95 6.86 -12.37
CA GLN A 152 -6.35 7.81 -11.34
C GLN A 152 -6.68 7.08 -10.04
N ASP A 153 -6.13 7.56 -8.90
CA ASP A 153 -6.41 7.04 -7.56
C ASP A 153 -5.88 5.60 -7.32
N THR A 154 -4.68 5.25 -7.79
CA THR A 154 -4.12 3.89 -7.73
C THR A 154 -4.05 3.33 -6.30
N ILE A 155 -3.53 4.11 -5.32
CA ILE A 155 -3.39 3.69 -3.91
C ILE A 155 -4.23 4.61 -3.03
N TYR A 156 -5.24 4.05 -2.37
CA TYR A 156 -6.00 4.73 -1.32
C TYR A 156 -5.57 4.24 0.07
N THR A 157 -5.03 5.13 0.89
CA THR A 157 -4.64 4.87 2.28
C THR A 157 -5.74 5.36 3.21
N GLY A 158 -6.77 4.52 3.44
CA GLY A 158 -8.11 4.96 3.91
C GLY A 158 -8.20 5.35 5.38
N ALA A 159 -7.48 4.69 6.28
CA ALA A 159 -7.63 4.91 7.71
C ALA A 159 -6.67 5.97 8.26
N LYS A 160 -7.18 6.79 9.20
CA LYS A 160 -6.37 7.76 9.94
C LYS A 160 -5.49 7.06 10.96
N PHE A 161 -4.27 7.59 11.17
CA PHE A 161 -3.32 7.12 12.18
C PHE A 161 -2.79 5.70 11.98
N THR A 162 -3.05 5.06 10.84
CA THR A 162 -2.45 3.78 10.47
C THR A 162 -1.09 4.00 9.81
N ARG A 163 -0.25 2.95 9.86
CA ARG A 163 1.13 2.95 9.40
C ARG A 163 1.31 1.98 8.26
N LEU A 164 1.90 2.47 7.17
CA LEU A 164 2.14 1.71 5.96
C LEU A 164 3.62 1.82 5.58
N TYR A 165 4.18 0.73 5.08
CA TYR A 165 5.56 0.68 4.60
C TYR A 165 5.64 0.07 3.21
N PHE A 166 6.21 0.81 2.28
CA PHE A 166 6.47 0.38 0.91
C PHE A 166 7.99 0.39 0.69
N LYS A 167 8.56 -0.77 0.35
CA LYS A 167 10.01 -0.93 0.13
C LYS A 167 10.27 -1.58 -1.23
N ASP A 168 11.20 -1.01 -2.00
CA ASP A 168 11.60 -1.53 -3.32
C ASP A 168 10.42 -1.73 -4.30
N CYS A 169 9.35 -0.92 -4.13
CA CYS A 169 8.15 -1.04 -4.94
C CYS A 169 8.21 -0.20 -6.23
N TYR A 170 7.52 -0.67 -7.26
CA TYR A 170 7.19 0.12 -8.44
C TYR A 170 5.72 0.53 -8.36
N ILE A 171 5.44 1.83 -8.38
CA ILE A 171 4.10 2.40 -8.23
C ILE A 171 3.84 3.34 -9.41
N ASP A 172 2.78 3.11 -10.15
CA ASP A 172 2.40 3.99 -11.25
C ASP A 172 0.98 4.52 -11.17
N GLY A 173 0.74 5.61 -11.89
CA GLY A 173 -0.58 6.21 -12.01
C GLY A 173 -0.62 7.48 -12.84
N THR A 174 -1.80 8.07 -12.93
CA THR A 174 -2.03 9.31 -13.69
C THR A 174 -2.29 10.52 -12.79
N THR A 175 -3.34 10.50 -11.97
CA THR A 175 -3.79 11.63 -11.16
C THR A 175 -4.02 11.18 -9.72
N ASP A 176 -3.45 11.93 -8.75
CA ASP A 176 -3.65 11.69 -7.32
C ASP A 176 -3.43 10.21 -6.95
N PHE A 177 -2.47 9.57 -7.61
CA PHE A 177 -2.38 8.11 -7.60
C PHE A 177 -1.86 7.53 -6.29
N ILE A 178 -1.47 8.38 -5.33
CA ILE A 178 -1.24 8.03 -3.92
C ILE A 178 -2.03 9.03 -3.07
N PHE A 179 -3.13 8.58 -2.46
CA PHE A 179 -4.01 9.51 -1.74
C PHE A 179 -4.58 8.91 -0.45
N GLY A 180 -4.96 9.77 0.50
CA GLY A 180 -5.57 9.37 1.77
C GLY A 180 -4.91 9.96 3.02
N PRO A 181 -5.38 9.54 4.22
CA PRO A 181 -5.00 10.15 5.51
C PRO A 181 -3.89 9.44 6.29
N SER A 182 -3.46 8.22 5.90
CA SER A 182 -2.53 7.41 6.70
C SER A 182 -1.12 8.00 6.77
N THR A 183 -0.32 7.50 7.68
CA THR A 183 1.14 7.66 7.66
C THR A 183 1.74 6.56 6.79
N ALA A 184 2.48 6.91 5.74
CA ALA A 184 3.10 5.94 4.84
C ALA A 184 4.55 6.31 4.54
N LEU A 185 5.47 5.35 4.71
CA LEU A 185 6.85 5.45 4.28
C LEU A 185 7.02 4.69 2.96
N PHE A 186 7.51 5.39 1.95
CA PHE A 186 7.95 4.84 0.68
C PHE A 186 9.49 4.93 0.65
N GLU A 187 10.17 3.79 0.66
CA GLU A 187 11.63 3.72 0.67
C GLU A 187 12.15 2.94 -0.53
N ASP A 188 13.14 3.53 -1.23
CA ASP A 188 13.76 2.95 -2.43
C ASP A 188 12.75 2.55 -3.52
N CYS A 189 11.62 3.27 -3.62
CA CYS A 189 10.56 2.99 -4.59
C CYS A 189 10.77 3.77 -5.89
N ILE A 190 10.25 3.21 -6.99
CA ILE A 190 10.08 3.94 -8.26
C ILE A 190 8.63 4.43 -8.30
N ILE A 191 8.45 5.75 -8.42
CA ILE A 191 7.14 6.41 -8.53
C ILE A 191 7.00 6.94 -9.96
N HIS A 192 6.13 6.33 -10.75
CA HIS A 192 6.06 6.56 -12.19
C HIS A 192 4.78 7.27 -12.61
N SER A 193 4.91 8.45 -13.20
CA SER A 193 3.79 9.26 -13.68
C SER A 193 3.47 8.96 -15.13
N LYS A 194 2.26 8.52 -15.41
CA LYS A 194 1.79 8.19 -16.77
C LYS A 194 1.12 9.38 -17.47
N ARG A 195 0.92 10.51 -16.77
CA ARG A 195 0.22 11.69 -17.32
C ARG A 195 0.64 12.96 -16.59
N ASN A 196 0.52 14.10 -17.28
CA ASN A 196 0.64 15.43 -16.66
C ASN A 196 -0.46 15.62 -15.61
N SER A 197 -0.11 15.56 -14.31
CA SER A 197 -1.06 15.68 -13.20
C SER A 197 -0.34 15.75 -11.84
N TYR A 198 -0.79 14.98 -10.84
CA TYR A 198 -0.31 15.05 -9.46
C TYR A 198 0.04 13.64 -8.95
N VAL A 199 1.19 13.52 -8.25
CA VAL A 199 1.61 12.26 -7.63
C VAL A 199 0.74 11.99 -6.40
N THR A 200 0.72 12.93 -5.44
CA THR A 200 0.03 12.72 -4.16
C THR A 200 -1.17 13.63 -3.96
N ALA A 201 -2.17 13.11 -3.25
CA ALA A 201 -3.32 13.84 -2.75
C ALA A 201 -3.56 13.47 -1.27
N ALA A 202 -2.66 13.95 -0.40
CA ALA A 202 -2.74 13.63 1.03
C ALA A 202 -3.94 14.32 1.71
N SER A 203 -4.49 13.64 2.72
CA SER A 203 -5.54 14.18 3.60
C SER A 203 -5.21 13.94 5.08
N THR A 204 -3.94 14.03 5.41
CA THR A 204 -3.38 13.77 6.74
C THR A 204 -4.11 14.60 7.81
N PRO A 205 -4.57 13.98 8.92
CA PRO A 205 -5.20 14.71 10.02
C PRO A 205 -4.26 15.76 10.65
N LYS A 206 -4.86 16.79 11.24
CA LYS A 206 -4.10 17.85 11.95
C LYS A 206 -3.22 17.26 13.06
N GLU A 207 -3.75 16.29 13.79
CA GLU A 207 -3.16 15.65 14.95
C GLU A 207 -2.09 14.61 14.57
N ALA A 208 -2.09 14.13 13.32
CA ALA A 208 -1.09 13.19 12.86
C ALA A 208 0.28 13.88 12.71
N LYS A 209 1.28 13.34 13.38
CA LYS A 209 2.65 13.88 13.36
C LYS A 209 3.26 13.78 11.96
N TYR A 210 2.98 12.70 11.24
CA TYR A 210 3.49 12.40 9.91
C TYR A 210 2.35 12.02 8.95
N GLY A 211 2.61 12.16 7.65
CA GLY A 211 1.77 11.67 6.55
C GLY A 211 2.62 10.84 5.58
N TYR A 212 2.71 11.25 4.33
CA TYR A 212 3.53 10.56 3.34
C TYR A 212 4.99 11.00 3.42
N VAL A 213 5.89 10.03 3.49
CA VAL A 213 7.34 10.24 3.44
C VAL A 213 7.91 9.36 2.32
N PHE A 214 8.54 10.01 1.34
CA PHE A 214 9.29 9.35 0.27
C PHE A 214 10.77 9.52 0.58
N LYS A 215 11.49 8.40 0.71
CA LYS A 215 12.92 8.39 1.04
C LYS A 215 13.67 7.57 0.00
N HIS A 216 14.72 8.15 -0.58
CA HIS A 216 15.55 7.53 -1.64
C HIS A 216 14.74 7.04 -2.85
N CYS A 217 13.55 7.58 -3.08
CA CYS A 217 12.71 7.20 -4.20
C CYS A 217 13.18 7.84 -5.51
N LYS A 218 12.87 7.18 -6.62
CA LYS A 218 13.09 7.72 -7.96
C LYS A 218 11.76 8.07 -8.61
N LEU A 219 11.56 9.36 -8.96
CA LEU A 219 10.38 9.83 -9.67
C LEU A 219 10.67 9.83 -11.16
N THR A 220 9.90 9.06 -11.92
CA THR A 220 10.02 8.90 -13.38
C THR A 220 8.69 9.18 -14.07
N ALA A 221 8.71 9.29 -15.38
CA ALA A 221 7.47 9.51 -16.13
C ALA A 221 7.54 8.88 -17.53
N GLU A 222 6.37 8.65 -18.12
CA GLU A 222 6.22 8.26 -19.53
C GLU A 222 6.80 9.32 -20.48
N PRO A 223 7.28 8.92 -21.68
CA PRO A 223 7.71 9.86 -22.70
C PRO A 223 6.62 10.90 -23.02
N GLY A 224 6.99 12.19 -23.01
CA GLY A 224 6.08 13.31 -23.29
C GLY A 224 5.32 13.83 -22.05
N VAL A 225 5.49 13.23 -20.90
CA VAL A 225 5.00 13.75 -19.62
C VAL A 225 6.04 14.72 -19.05
N ASP A 226 5.66 16.00 -18.86
CA ASP A 226 6.57 17.09 -18.51
C ASP A 226 5.99 18.10 -17.50
N LYS A 227 4.75 17.87 -17.01
CA LYS A 227 4.04 18.79 -16.09
C LYS A 227 3.38 18.02 -14.95
N VAL A 228 4.21 17.48 -14.05
CA VAL A 228 3.76 16.73 -12.88
C VAL A 228 4.08 17.50 -11.60
N TYR A 229 3.09 17.64 -10.73
CA TYR A 229 3.27 18.15 -9.38
C TYR A 229 3.58 17.00 -8.41
N LEU A 230 4.44 17.23 -7.43
CA LEU A 230 4.72 16.31 -6.33
C LEU A 230 3.46 15.99 -5.51
N GLY A 231 2.52 16.93 -5.45
CA GLY A 231 1.22 16.70 -4.84
C GLY A 231 0.37 17.94 -4.68
N ARG A 232 -0.85 17.69 -4.20
CA ARG A 232 -1.82 18.71 -3.83
C ARG A 232 -2.61 18.28 -2.58
N PRO A 233 -3.00 19.20 -1.66
CA PRO A 233 -3.68 18.83 -0.42
C PRO A 233 -5.17 18.52 -0.66
N TRP A 234 -5.56 17.26 -0.57
CA TRP A 234 -6.98 16.89 -0.65
C TRP A 234 -7.79 17.44 0.53
N ARG A 235 -7.15 17.54 1.69
CA ARG A 235 -7.73 18.14 2.90
C ARG A 235 -6.73 19.09 3.56
N PRO A 236 -7.18 20.04 4.42
CA PRO A 236 -6.28 20.82 5.27
C PRO A 236 -5.33 19.92 6.05
N TYR A 237 -4.14 20.44 6.39
CA TYR A 237 -3.07 19.76 7.12
C TYR A 237 -2.40 18.58 6.38
N ALA A 238 -2.70 18.37 5.10
CA ALA A 238 -2.03 17.38 4.27
C ALA A 238 -0.50 17.44 4.46
N TYR A 239 0.12 16.27 4.63
CA TYR A 239 1.56 16.16 4.88
C TYR A 239 2.20 15.27 3.81
N THR A 240 3.21 15.79 3.12
CA THR A 240 4.03 15.01 2.18
C THR A 240 5.46 15.52 2.23
N LEU A 241 6.42 14.61 2.34
CA LEU A 241 7.85 14.91 2.42
C LEU A 241 8.64 14.01 1.47
N PHE A 242 9.47 14.61 0.63
CA PHE A 242 10.46 13.90 -0.20
C PHE A 242 11.86 14.13 0.36
N ILE A 243 12.58 13.04 0.68
CA ILE A 243 13.91 13.03 1.29
C ILE A 243 14.88 12.27 0.39
N GLU A 244 15.94 12.93 -0.05
CA GLU A 244 17.04 12.31 -0.81
C GLU A 244 16.53 11.50 -2.03
N CYS A 245 15.45 11.99 -2.65
CA CYS A 245 14.85 11.39 -3.84
C CYS A 245 15.51 11.93 -5.11
N GLU A 246 15.51 11.11 -6.18
CA GLU A 246 15.85 11.53 -7.54
C GLU A 246 14.58 12.00 -8.25
N LEU A 247 14.42 13.30 -8.49
CA LEU A 247 13.27 13.90 -9.15
C LEU A 247 13.55 14.11 -10.63
N GLY A 248 12.80 13.43 -11.50
CA GLY A 248 12.95 13.56 -12.94
C GLY A 248 12.49 14.93 -13.45
N LYS A 249 12.94 15.30 -14.67
CA LYS A 249 12.66 16.59 -15.32
C LYS A 249 11.17 16.91 -15.54
N HIS A 250 10.29 15.91 -15.42
CA HIS A 250 8.84 16.06 -15.54
C HIS A 250 8.20 16.80 -14.35
N ILE A 251 8.93 16.93 -13.23
CA ILE A 251 8.42 17.68 -12.06
C ILE A 251 8.51 19.17 -12.34
N VAL A 252 7.35 19.86 -12.25
CA VAL A 252 7.26 21.31 -12.48
C VAL A 252 8.07 22.09 -11.44
N LEU A 253 8.58 23.26 -11.83
CA LEU A 253 9.36 24.13 -10.95
C LEU A 253 8.60 24.55 -9.69
N ALA A 254 7.29 24.80 -9.80
CA ALA A 254 6.43 25.10 -8.65
C ALA A 254 6.36 23.96 -7.61
N GLY A 255 6.60 22.74 -8.03
CA GLY A 255 6.63 21.50 -7.20
C GLY A 255 5.27 21.07 -6.69
N TRP A 256 4.46 21.97 -6.15
CA TRP A 256 3.21 21.71 -5.45
C TRP A 256 2.06 22.55 -5.96
N HIS A 257 0.83 22.07 -5.77
CA HIS A 257 -0.39 22.76 -6.15
C HIS A 257 -1.34 22.87 -4.94
N ASN A 258 -2.06 23.97 -4.79
CA ASN A 258 -2.93 24.23 -3.63
C ASN A 258 -4.36 23.71 -3.76
N TRP A 259 -4.66 22.91 -4.79
CA TRP A 259 -6.02 22.42 -5.12
C TRP A 259 -6.99 23.56 -5.54
N GLY A 260 -6.48 24.71 -6.00
CA GLY A 260 -7.30 25.89 -6.28
C GLY A 260 -7.90 26.53 -5.01
N LYS A 261 -7.32 26.29 -3.82
CA LYS A 261 -7.79 26.81 -2.54
C LYS A 261 -6.64 27.45 -1.79
N GLN A 262 -6.64 28.76 -1.66
CA GLN A 262 -5.60 29.50 -0.96
C GLN A 262 -5.50 29.10 0.53
N SER A 263 -6.62 28.80 1.19
CA SER A 263 -6.60 28.32 2.59
C SER A 263 -5.81 27.01 2.82
N ASN A 264 -5.56 26.24 1.78
CA ASN A 264 -4.70 25.05 1.87
C ASN A 264 -3.22 25.43 2.05
N GLU A 265 -2.79 26.58 1.57
CA GLU A 265 -1.40 27.05 1.66
C GLU A 265 -0.99 27.32 3.11
N GLU A 266 -1.93 27.75 3.95
CA GLU A 266 -1.71 28.02 5.37
C GLU A 266 -1.50 26.75 6.20
N THR A 267 -2.12 25.65 5.79
CA THR A 267 -2.20 24.42 6.59
C THR A 267 -1.37 23.27 6.03
N ALA A 268 -1.07 23.27 4.74
CA ALA A 268 -0.30 22.19 4.10
C ALA A 268 1.12 22.08 4.69
N ARG A 269 1.53 20.83 4.91
CA ARG A 269 2.85 20.47 5.46
C ARG A 269 3.67 19.76 4.40
N TYR A 270 3.98 20.49 3.32
CA TYR A 270 4.71 19.97 2.16
C TYR A 270 6.17 20.37 2.20
N MET A 271 7.04 19.36 2.05
CA MET A 271 8.46 19.52 2.36
C MET A 271 9.34 18.73 1.40
N GLU A 272 10.55 19.22 1.21
CA GLU A 272 11.59 18.58 0.41
C GLU A 272 12.93 18.69 1.13
N TYR A 273 13.79 17.64 1.03
CA TYR A 273 15.12 17.64 1.63
C TYR A 273 16.13 16.88 0.76
N LYS A 274 17.20 17.57 0.35
CA LYS A 274 18.35 17.02 -0.38
C LYS A 274 17.98 16.17 -1.61
N ASN A 275 16.85 16.47 -2.26
CA ASN A 275 16.50 15.81 -3.50
C ASN A 275 17.49 16.17 -4.62
N THR A 276 17.67 15.27 -5.58
CA THR A 276 18.57 15.38 -6.73
C THR A 276 17.80 15.27 -8.06
N GLY A 277 18.47 15.44 -9.18
CA GLY A 277 17.88 15.39 -10.50
C GLY A 277 17.30 16.72 -10.99
N GLU A 278 16.94 16.79 -12.27
CA GLU A 278 16.49 18.05 -12.91
C GLU A 278 15.21 18.62 -12.27
N GLY A 279 14.31 17.77 -11.79
CA GLY A 279 13.07 18.18 -11.11
C GLY A 279 13.28 18.66 -9.67
N ALA A 280 14.49 18.55 -9.11
CA ALA A 280 14.80 19.00 -7.75
C ALA A 280 15.17 20.50 -7.67
N ASN A 281 15.14 21.22 -8.78
CA ASN A 281 15.37 22.66 -8.78
C ASN A 281 14.25 23.37 -7.99
N ALA A 282 14.60 23.85 -6.79
CA ALA A 282 13.65 24.48 -5.88
C ALA A 282 13.59 26.01 -6.01
N SER A 283 14.24 26.63 -7.00
CA SER A 283 14.32 28.09 -7.16
C SER A 283 12.95 28.77 -7.36
N GLU A 284 12.00 28.03 -7.91
CA GLU A 284 10.63 28.54 -8.19
C GLU A 284 9.56 27.70 -7.46
N ARG A 285 9.94 26.97 -6.38
CA ARG A 285 8.96 26.26 -5.53
C ARG A 285 7.97 27.26 -4.94
N VAL A 286 6.73 26.83 -4.81
CA VAL A 286 5.69 27.66 -4.16
C VAL A 286 6.14 28.09 -2.75
N ALA A 287 5.93 29.35 -2.43
CA ALA A 287 6.45 29.94 -1.18
C ALA A 287 5.88 29.30 0.10
N TRP A 288 4.73 28.63 0.01
CA TRP A 288 4.09 27.95 1.15
C TRP A 288 4.62 26.52 1.40
N SER A 289 5.42 25.95 0.50
CA SER A 289 6.17 24.72 0.80
C SER A 289 7.34 25.05 1.73
N LYS A 290 7.70 24.11 2.61
CA LYS A 290 8.68 24.36 3.68
C LYS A 290 9.98 23.63 3.38
N PRO A 291 11.12 24.33 3.30
CA PRO A 291 12.41 23.65 3.32
C PRO A 291 12.60 22.99 4.69
N VAL A 292 13.04 21.74 4.72
CA VAL A 292 13.31 21.02 5.97
C VAL A 292 14.76 21.28 6.40
N SER A 293 14.96 21.61 7.68
CA SER A 293 16.29 21.61 8.31
C SER A 293 16.63 20.21 8.85
N TYR A 294 17.93 19.90 8.95
CA TYR A 294 18.44 18.64 9.50
C TYR A 294 17.89 18.31 10.90
N THR A 295 17.61 19.32 11.71
CA THR A 295 17.08 19.18 13.07
C THR A 295 15.66 18.60 13.08
N HIS A 296 14.85 18.91 12.07
CA HIS A 296 13.53 18.30 11.89
C HIS A 296 13.62 16.83 11.47
N LEU A 297 14.62 16.45 10.67
CA LEU A 297 14.79 15.08 10.18
C LEU A 297 15.22 14.09 11.27
N ARG A 298 16.09 14.48 12.20
CA ARG A 298 16.47 13.62 13.34
C ARG A 298 15.26 13.20 14.18
N ALA A 299 14.27 14.07 14.32
CA ALA A 299 13.01 13.72 14.97
C ALA A 299 12.17 12.72 14.15
N HIS A 300 12.40 12.65 12.82
CA HIS A 300 11.73 11.73 11.92
C HIS A 300 12.40 10.35 11.88
N GLU A 301 13.73 10.26 11.85
CA GLU A 301 14.49 9.00 11.79
C GLU A 301 14.22 8.11 13.01
N THR A 302 14.18 8.67 14.21
CA THR A 302 13.88 7.92 15.45
C THR A 302 12.43 7.40 15.52
N SER A 303 11.50 7.97 14.72
CA SER A 303 10.09 7.55 14.72
C SER A 303 9.77 6.57 13.59
N LEU A 304 10.56 6.56 12.50
CA LEU A 304 10.41 5.63 11.38
C LEU A 304 10.90 4.21 11.69
N HIS A 305 11.69 4.03 12.76
CA HIS A 305 12.07 2.70 13.27
C HIS A 305 10.95 1.95 14.01
N LEU A 306 9.72 2.49 14.06
CA LEU A 306 8.57 1.90 14.74
C LEU A 306 7.55 1.24 13.77
N VAL A 307 7.94 0.99 12.50
CA VAL A 307 7.09 0.27 11.54
C VAL A 307 7.66 -1.12 11.26
#